data_abb5ecdd25fd39f7d83ba48451b032a1
#
_entry.id   abb5ecdd25fd39f7d83ba48451b032a1
#
_cell.length_a   1.000
_cell.length_b   1.000
_cell.length_c   1.000
_cell.angle_alpha   90.00
_cell.angle_beta   90.00
_cell.angle_gamma   90.00
#
_symmetry.space_group_name_H-M   'P 1'
#
loop_
_entity.id
_entity.type
_entity.pdbx_description
1 polymer ?
#
loop_
_entity_poly.entity_id
_entity_poly.type
_entity_poly.pdbx_seq_one_letter_code
_entity_poly.pdbx_strand_id
1 'polypeptide(L)'
;MCIRDSACCKHEDKVDSEQSEDIWLAKSGFGGTEYLLSALVSEGRKRGLSLNKMAELTSLNPARRYGLRSKGDIEIGLDADLALVDPEKTWTIRAEESESGQGYTPFEGLELDAKVMTTFLRGNCIYDNEQVIGEPKGNYLKRPC
;
A
#
# COMPACT_ATOMS: atom_id res chain seq x y z
N MET A 1 15.84 6.70 -2.74
CA MET A 1 15.03 6.11 -3.83
C MET A 1 13.74 5.57 -3.21
N CYS A 2 12.60 6.00 -3.64
CA CYS A 2 11.33 5.52 -3.10
C CYS A 2 11.00 4.19 -3.80
N ILE A 3 11.19 3.08 -3.10
CA ILE A 3 10.84 1.75 -3.60
C ILE A 3 9.33 1.61 -3.84
N ARG A 4 8.55 2.56 -3.32
CA ARG A 4 7.10 2.66 -3.44
C ARG A 4 6.69 3.76 -4.39
N ASP A 5 7.49 4.00 -5.39
CA ASP A 5 7.11 4.94 -6.42
C ASP A 5 5.92 4.35 -7.16
N SER A 6 4.78 5.00 -6.97
CA SER A 6 3.54 4.70 -7.65
C SER A 6 3.54 5.24 -9.08
N ALA A 7 4.71 5.26 -9.73
CA ALA A 7 4.78 5.58 -11.14
C ALA A 7 3.91 4.59 -11.90
N CYS A 8 2.82 5.09 -12.42
CA CYS A 8 1.84 4.31 -13.18
C CYS A 8 2.43 4.00 -14.57
N CYS A 9 3.27 2.98 -14.64
CA CYS A 9 3.74 2.42 -15.90
C CYS A 9 2.86 1.22 -16.23
N LYS A 10 2.07 1.31 -17.27
CA LYS A 10 1.31 0.16 -17.77
C LYS A 10 2.24 -0.92 -18.31
N HIS A 11 1.74 -2.14 -18.37
CA HIS A 11 2.51 -3.27 -18.92
C HIS A 11 3.01 -2.97 -20.33
N GLU A 12 2.16 -2.43 -21.19
CA GLU A 12 2.49 -2.00 -22.55
C GLU A 12 3.63 -0.98 -22.63
N ASP A 13 3.74 -0.09 -21.63
CA ASP A 13 4.82 0.89 -21.53
C ASP A 13 6.19 0.27 -21.21
N LYS A 14 6.22 -0.97 -20.71
CA LYS A 14 7.44 -1.67 -20.31
C LYS A 14 7.91 -2.70 -21.30
N VAL A 15 6.98 -3.22 -22.10
CA VAL A 15 7.20 -4.35 -23.02
C VAL A 15 7.04 -3.91 -24.47
N ASP A 16 7.19 -2.61 -24.73
CA ASP A 16 7.25 -2.14 -26.11
C ASP A 16 8.42 -2.81 -26.84
N SER A 17 8.15 -3.32 -28.02
CA SER A 17 9.03 -4.24 -28.78
C SER A 17 10.43 -3.68 -29.04
N GLU A 18 10.57 -2.37 -29.08
CA GLU A 18 11.88 -1.69 -29.22
C GLU A 18 12.62 -1.54 -27.88
N GLN A 19 11.92 -1.66 -26.74
CA GLN A 19 12.49 -1.46 -25.40
C GLN A 19 12.73 -2.77 -24.65
N SER A 20 12.20 -3.89 -25.13
CA SER A 20 12.27 -5.18 -24.45
C SER A 20 13.69 -5.76 -24.41
N GLU A 21 14.57 -5.35 -25.32
CA GLU A 21 15.95 -5.82 -25.41
C GLU A 21 16.97 -4.88 -24.71
N ASP A 22 16.58 -3.64 -24.40
CA ASP A 22 17.45 -2.67 -23.74
C ASP A 22 16.87 -2.20 -22.40
N ILE A 23 17.45 -2.71 -21.32
CA ILE A 23 17.06 -2.37 -19.95
C ILE A 23 17.17 -0.87 -19.66
N TRP A 24 18.01 -0.12 -20.37
CA TRP A 24 18.17 1.31 -20.18
C TRP A 24 16.99 2.13 -20.71
N LEU A 25 16.23 1.56 -21.64
CA LEU A 25 15.03 2.17 -22.21
C LEU A 25 13.78 1.78 -21.41
N ALA A 26 13.84 0.74 -20.58
CA ALA A 26 12.72 0.30 -19.77
C ALA A 26 12.33 1.37 -18.75
N LYS A 27 11.03 1.76 -18.73
CA LYS A 27 10.52 2.69 -17.73
C LYS A 27 10.69 2.11 -16.33
N SER A 28 11.26 2.91 -15.42
CA SER A 28 11.51 2.52 -14.03
C SER A 28 10.21 2.51 -13.20
N GLY A 29 10.25 1.75 -12.10
CA GLY A 29 9.14 1.66 -11.17
C GLY A 29 8.17 0.52 -11.47
N PHE A 30 7.43 0.11 -10.47
CA PHE A 30 6.37 -0.89 -10.54
C PHE A 30 5.33 -0.64 -9.43
N GLY A 31 4.11 -1.11 -9.62
CA GLY A 31 3.06 -1.08 -8.61
C GLY A 31 3.35 -2.04 -7.46
N GLY A 32 2.76 -1.76 -6.31
CA GLY A 32 2.93 -2.61 -5.13
C GLY A 32 2.54 -1.92 -3.83
N THR A 33 2.18 -0.64 -3.90
CA THR A 33 1.72 0.12 -2.72
C THR A 33 0.50 -0.53 -2.07
N GLU A 34 -0.39 -1.08 -2.87
CA GLU A 34 -1.59 -1.80 -2.45
C GLU A 34 -1.28 -2.99 -1.53
N TYR A 35 -0.21 -3.72 -1.82
CA TYR A 35 0.17 -4.93 -1.08
C TYR A 35 1.05 -4.68 0.13
N LEU A 36 1.52 -3.44 0.32
CA LEU A 36 2.54 -3.10 1.32
C LEU A 36 2.21 -3.60 2.72
N LEU A 37 1.01 -3.26 3.23
CA LEU A 37 0.64 -3.57 4.60
C LEU A 37 0.42 -5.08 4.78
N SER A 38 -0.29 -5.71 3.86
CA SER A 38 -0.49 -7.16 3.87
C SER A 38 0.82 -7.93 3.81
N ALA A 39 1.73 -7.53 2.91
CA ALA A 39 3.03 -8.16 2.78
C ALA A 39 3.91 -7.94 4.03
N LEU A 40 3.89 -6.73 4.61
CA LEU A 40 4.64 -6.47 5.83
C LEU A 40 4.14 -7.30 7.01
N VAL A 41 2.82 -7.42 7.18
CA VAL A 41 2.23 -8.21 8.27
C VAL A 41 2.52 -9.70 8.07
N SER A 42 2.31 -10.23 6.87
CA SER A 42 2.58 -11.63 6.54
C SER A 42 4.06 -11.97 6.75
N GLU A 43 4.94 -11.31 6.01
CA GLU A 43 6.36 -11.62 6.00
C GLU A 43 7.11 -11.13 7.24
N GLY A 44 6.65 -10.04 7.84
CA GLY A 44 7.23 -9.51 9.07
C GLY A 44 7.00 -10.45 10.25
N ARG A 45 5.80 -11.02 10.39
CA ARG A 45 5.51 -12.01 11.45
C ARG A 45 6.38 -13.26 11.30
N LYS A 46 6.55 -13.79 10.09
CA LYS A 46 7.42 -14.93 9.80
C LYS A 46 8.88 -14.65 10.22
N ARG A 47 9.30 -13.39 10.21
CA ARG A 47 10.64 -12.93 10.61
C ARG A 47 10.74 -12.41 12.05
N GLY A 48 9.67 -12.56 12.85
CA GLY A 48 9.66 -12.16 14.25
C GLY A 48 9.46 -10.68 14.53
N LEU A 49 9.01 -9.88 13.55
CA LEU A 49 8.60 -8.50 13.80
C LEU A 49 7.29 -8.46 14.58
N SER A 50 7.24 -7.66 15.65
CA SER A 50 6.01 -7.43 16.39
C SER A 50 5.04 -6.53 15.61
N LEU A 51 3.75 -6.68 15.85
CA LEU A 51 2.72 -5.81 15.25
C LEU A 51 2.94 -4.34 15.60
N ASN A 52 3.36 -4.04 16.84
CA ASN A 52 3.71 -2.68 17.25
C ASN A 52 4.84 -2.10 16.39
N LYS A 53 5.88 -2.89 16.11
CA LYS A 53 6.99 -2.45 15.26
C LYS A 53 6.55 -2.21 13.83
N MET A 54 5.65 -3.01 13.31
CA MET A 54 5.06 -2.81 11.97
C MET A 54 4.24 -1.53 11.93
N ALA A 55 3.40 -1.25 12.95
CA ALA A 55 2.65 0.00 13.07
C ALA A 55 3.57 1.23 13.17
N GLU A 56 4.65 1.16 13.94
CA GLU A 56 5.66 2.23 13.96
C GLU A 56 6.23 2.50 12.56
N LEU A 57 6.61 1.45 11.84
CA LEU A 57 7.26 1.57 10.52
C LEU A 57 6.33 2.11 9.44
N THR A 58 5.04 1.78 9.49
CA THR A 58 4.07 2.14 8.43
C THR A 58 3.25 3.39 8.75
N SER A 59 3.12 3.77 10.02
CA SER A 59 2.25 4.87 10.46
C SER A 59 3.00 5.94 11.24
N LEU A 60 3.48 5.62 12.43
CA LEU A 60 4.05 6.60 13.36
C LEU A 60 5.32 7.27 12.81
N ASN A 61 6.28 6.49 12.34
CA ASN A 61 7.54 7.01 11.84
C ASN A 61 7.37 7.84 10.56
N PRO A 62 6.59 7.41 9.54
CA PRO A 62 6.25 8.27 8.41
C PRO A 62 5.57 9.57 8.82
N ALA A 63 4.58 9.52 9.72
CA ALA A 63 3.90 10.71 10.18
C ALA A 63 4.87 11.71 10.85
N ARG A 64 5.74 11.24 11.74
CA ARG A 64 6.78 12.06 12.37
C ARG A 64 7.79 12.60 11.35
N ARG A 65 8.26 11.74 10.44
CA ARG A 65 9.24 12.12 9.41
C ARG A 65 8.73 13.22 8.48
N TYR A 66 7.46 13.20 8.16
CA TYR A 66 6.83 14.16 7.24
C TYR A 66 6.08 15.29 7.96
N GLY A 67 6.11 15.35 9.30
CA GLY A 67 5.47 16.40 10.08
C GLY A 67 3.93 16.36 10.03
N LEU A 68 3.33 15.19 9.86
CA LEU A 68 1.88 15.01 9.81
C LEU A 68 1.31 14.93 11.24
N ARG A 69 0.97 16.08 11.82
CA ARG A 69 0.64 16.21 13.25
C ARG A 69 -0.66 15.50 13.66
N SER A 70 -1.59 15.29 12.74
CA SER A 70 -2.89 14.63 13.00
C SER A 70 -2.92 13.15 12.61
N LYS A 71 -1.77 12.55 12.29
CA LYS A 71 -1.66 11.20 11.74
C LYS A 71 -0.68 10.34 12.51
N GLY A 72 -0.77 9.04 12.30
CA GLY A 72 0.29 8.08 12.62
C GLY A 72 0.11 7.30 13.90
N ASP A 73 -0.88 7.62 14.72
CA ASP A 73 -1.18 6.90 15.96
C ASP A 73 -2.69 6.84 16.21
N ILE A 74 -3.10 6.08 17.22
CA ILE A 74 -4.48 5.98 17.71
C ILE A 74 -4.55 6.72 19.04
N GLU A 75 -4.85 8.01 18.98
CA GLU A 75 -4.91 8.89 20.15
C GLU A 75 -6.04 9.92 19.98
N ILE A 76 -6.60 10.39 21.09
CA ILE A 76 -7.65 11.41 21.07
C ILE A 76 -7.09 12.70 20.47
N GLY A 77 -7.77 13.22 19.46
CA GLY A 77 -7.37 14.42 18.71
C GLY A 77 -6.65 14.15 17.40
N LEU A 78 -6.30 12.91 17.10
CA LEU A 78 -5.82 12.51 15.79
C LEU A 78 -6.95 12.10 14.84
N ASP A 79 -6.66 12.11 13.55
CA ASP A 79 -7.59 11.64 12.54
C ASP A 79 -7.78 10.11 12.65
N ALA A 80 -9.01 9.66 12.60
CA ALA A 80 -9.34 8.23 12.59
C ALA A 80 -9.08 7.60 11.20
N ASP A 81 -7.82 7.56 10.81
CA ASP A 81 -7.34 6.87 9.62
C ASP A 81 -6.83 5.49 10.03
N LEU A 82 -7.66 4.47 9.82
CA LEU A 82 -7.43 3.14 10.35
C LEU A 82 -7.47 2.09 9.25
N ALA A 83 -6.63 1.08 9.36
CA ALA A 83 -6.71 -0.14 8.56
C ALA A 83 -6.89 -1.34 9.48
N LEU A 84 -7.93 -2.14 9.24
CA LEU A 84 -8.15 -3.41 9.92
C LEU A 84 -7.53 -4.51 9.07
N VAL A 85 -6.62 -5.26 9.67
CA VAL A 85 -5.91 -6.36 9.01
C VAL A 85 -6.28 -7.66 9.69
N ASP A 86 -6.73 -8.64 8.92
CA ASP A 86 -6.80 -10.02 9.38
C ASP A 86 -5.42 -10.67 9.19
N PRO A 87 -4.73 -11.03 10.28
CA PRO A 87 -3.38 -11.55 10.20
C PRO A 87 -3.31 -13.06 9.90
N GLU A 88 -4.45 -13.71 9.70
CA GLU A 88 -4.56 -15.15 9.45
C GLU A 88 -5.27 -15.49 8.14
N LYS A 89 -5.69 -14.45 7.39
CA LYS A 89 -6.36 -14.65 6.11
C LYS A 89 -5.34 -14.85 5.00
N THR A 90 -5.21 -16.10 4.55
CA THR A 90 -4.38 -16.47 3.40
C THR A 90 -5.07 -16.10 2.08
N TRP A 91 -4.30 -15.53 1.17
CA TRP A 91 -4.75 -15.17 -0.18
C TRP A 91 -3.55 -15.05 -1.13
N THR A 92 -3.81 -15.13 -2.43
CA THR A 92 -2.78 -15.04 -3.46
C THR A 92 -2.94 -13.72 -4.22
N ILE A 93 -1.84 -13.01 -4.43
CA ILE A 93 -1.85 -11.78 -5.22
C ILE A 93 -2.13 -12.10 -6.68
N ARG A 94 -3.11 -11.41 -7.26
CA ARG A 94 -3.48 -11.46 -8.67
C ARG A 94 -3.55 -10.06 -9.24
N ALA A 95 -2.81 -9.80 -10.30
CA ALA A 95 -2.81 -8.48 -10.94
C ALA A 95 -4.18 -8.07 -11.47
N GLU A 96 -4.98 -9.03 -11.90
CA GLU A 96 -6.35 -8.81 -12.40
C GLU A 96 -7.34 -8.35 -11.32
N GLU A 97 -7.06 -8.65 -10.04
CA GLU A 97 -7.86 -8.24 -8.88
C GLU A 97 -7.38 -6.92 -8.27
N SER A 98 -6.29 -6.33 -8.81
CA SER A 98 -5.71 -5.10 -8.30
C SER A 98 -6.51 -3.88 -8.71
N GLU A 99 -6.69 -2.94 -7.78
CA GLU A 99 -7.22 -1.60 -8.05
C GLU A 99 -6.25 -0.73 -8.88
N SER A 100 -5.02 -1.22 -9.10
CA SER A 100 -4.03 -0.53 -9.91
C SER A 100 -4.30 -0.67 -11.40
N GLY A 101 -4.37 0.44 -12.12
CA GLY A 101 -4.52 0.43 -13.59
C GLY A 101 -3.28 -0.07 -14.36
N GLN A 102 -2.29 -0.66 -13.70
CA GLN A 102 -1.06 -1.11 -14.34
C GLN A 102 -1.21 -2.42 -15.12
N GLY A 103 -2.15 -3.29 -14.72
CA GLY A 103 -2.40 -4.57 -15.35
C GLY A 103 -1.31 -5.65 -15.13
N TYR A 104 -0.34 -5.39 -14.27
CA TYR A 104 0.67 -6.35 -13.87
C TYR A 104 1.21 -6.04 -12.46
N THR A 105 1.80 -7.04 -11.81
CA THR A 105 2.55 -6.87 -10.56
C THR A 105 3.73 -7.82 -10.51
N PRO A 106 4.91 -7.40 -9.99
CA PRO A 106 6.03 -8.31 -9.77
C PRO A 106 5.75 -9.33 -8.66
N PHE A 107 4.64 -9.17 -7.95
CA PHE A 107 4.21 -10.04 -6.86
C PHE A 107 3.16 -11.07 -7.30
N GLU A 108 2.86 -11.18 -8.60
CA GLU A 108 1.90 -12.14 -9.13
C GLU A 108 2.15 -13.55 -8.62
N GLY A 109 1.11 -14.20 -8.10
CA GLY A 109 1.17 -15.54 -7.55
C GLY A 109 1.78 -15.66 -6.14
N LEU A 110 2.23 -14.54 -5.52
CA LEU A 110 2.73 -14.57 -4.14
C LEU A 110 1.57 -14.79 -3.17
N GLU A 111 1.72 -15.79 -2.31
CA GLU A 111 0.77 -16.08 -1.23
C GLU A 111 1.15 -15.28 0.02
N LEU A 112 0.16 -14.58 0.60
CA LEU A 112 0.27 -13.82 1.83
C LEU A 112 -0.71 -14.39 2.87
N ASP A 113 -0.30 -14.35 4.17
CA ASP A 113 -1.10 -14.84 5.30
C ASP A 113 -1.78 -13.69 6.05
N ALA A 114 -1.84 -12.52 5.47
CA ALA A 114 -2.50 -11.36 6.06
C ALA A 114 -3.19 -10.54 4.98
N LYS A 115 -4.41 -10.05 5.26
CA LYS A 115 -5.18 -9.23 4.33
C LYS A 115 -5.79 -8.01 5.02
N VAL A 116 -5.74 -6.85 4.36
CA VAL A 116 -6.49 -5.67 4.79
C VAL A 116 -7.97 -5.93 4.50
N MET A 117 -8.80 -5.85 5.53
CA MET A 117 -10.24 -6.12 5.43
C MET A 117 -11.06 -4.85 5.31
N THR A 118 -10.70 -3.81 6.08
CA THR A 118 -11.46 -2.56 6.12
C THR A 118 -10.51 -1.39 6.28
N THR A 119 -10.80 -0.28 5.61
CA THR A 119 -10.03 0.98 5.75
C THR A 119 -10.97 2.14 6.05
N PHE A 120 -10.57 2.95 7.02
CA PHE A 120 -11.28 4.18 7.40
C PHE A 120 -10.41 5.40 7.09
N LEU A 121 -11.02 6.43 6.55
CA LEU A 121 -10.44 7.75 6.36
C LEU A 121 -11.23 8.77 7.18
N ARG A 122 -10.62 9.33 8.20
CA ARG A 122 -11.26 10.24 9.17
C ARG A 122 -12.61 9.71 9.67
N GLY A 123 -12.61 8.42 10.07
CA GLY A 123 -13.79 7.73 10.58
C GLY A 123 -14.82 7.28 9.54
N ASN A 124 -14.64 7.61 8.26
CA ASN A 124 -15.51 7.11 7.19
C ASN A 124 -14.92 5.82 6.60
N CYS A 125 -15.69 4.77 6.52
CA CYS A 125 -15.31 3.55 5.82
C CYS A 125 -15.20 3.86 4.32
N ILE A 126 -14.02 3.59 3.74
CA ILE A 126 -13.72 3.83 2.33
C ILE A 126 -13.37 2.54 1.57
N TYR A 127 -13.12 1.47 2.30
CA TYR A 127 -12.86 0.14 1.75
C TYR A 127 -13.36 -0.92 2.73
N ASP A 128 -14.11 -1.87 2.27
CA ASP A 128 -14.62 -2.98 3.06
C ASP A 128 -14.89 -4.19 2.18
N ASN A 129 -14.47 -5.37 2.67
CA ASN A 129 -14.67 -6.64 1.96
C ASN A 129 -14.32 -6.59 0.46
N GLU A 130 -13.11 -6.11 0.16
CA GLU A 130 -12.55 -6.04 -1.20
C GLU A 130 -13.27 -5.04 -2.12
N GLN A 131 -14.02 -4.12 -1.58
CA GLN A 131 -14.71 -3.08 -2.34
C GLN A 131 -14.37 -1.67 -1.86
N VAL A 132 -14.09 -0.79 -2.81
CA VAL A 132 -13.98 0.65 -2.53
C VAL A 132 -15.38 1.23 -2.33
N ILE A 133 -15.57 1.97 -1.24
CA ILE A 133 -16.88 2.50 -0.84
C ILE A 133 -16.92 4.01 -0.98
N GLY A 134 -17.93 4.50 -1.66
CA GLY A 134 -18.29 5.92 -1.74
C GLY A 134 -17.39 6.73 -2.68
N GLU A 135 -17.53 8.05 -2.60
CA GLU A 135 -16.81 9.00 -3.44
C GLU A 135 -15.44 9.36 -2.83
N PRO A 136 -14.47 9.78 -3.66
CA PRO A 136 -13.15 10.23 -3.18
C PRO A 136 -13.27 11.37 -2.17
N LYS A 137 -12.70 11.20 -0.97
CA LYS A 137 -12.74 12.17 0.14
C LYS A 137 -11.35 12.60 0.61
N GLY A 138 -10.33 12.40 -0.22
CA GLY A 138 -8.96 12.78 0.10
C GLY A 138 -8.80 14.30 0.25
N ASN A 139 -7.98 14.74 1.22
CA ASN A 139 -7.57 16.13 1.39
C ASN A 139 -6.05 16.23 1.26
N TYR A 140 -5.59 17.25 0.56
CA TYR A 140 -4.15 17.52 0.53
C TYR A 140 -3.68 18.03 1.88
N LEU A 141 -2.71 17.34 2.47
CA LEU A 141 -2.09 17.73 3.73
C LEU A 141 -0.87 18.60 3.47
N LYS A 142 -0.96 19.89 3.79
CA LYS A 142 0.19 20.79 3.75
C LYS A 142 1.16 20.40 4.86
N ARG A 143 2.41 20.15 4.50
CA ARG A 143 3.48 19.96 5.48
C ARG A 143 3.98 21.30 5.99
N PRO A 144 4.32 21.43 7.28
CA PRO A 144 5.01 22.61 7.75
C PRO A 144 6.39 22.71 7.03
N CYS A 145 6.73 23.91 6.59
CA CYS A 145 8.05 24.24 6.04
C CYS A 145 9.09 24.26 7.14
#